data_739a7d5663cac35b2ffe32a0de5d8a03
#
_entry.id   739a7d5663cac35b2ffe32a0de5d8a03
#
_cell.length_a   1.000
_cell.length_b   1.000
_cell.length_c   1.000
_cell.angle_alpha   90.00
_cell.angle_beta   90.00
_cell.angle_gamma   90.00
#
_symmetry.space_group_name_H-M   'P 1'
#
loop_
_entity.id
_entity.type
_entity.pdbx_description
1 polymer ?
#
loop_
_entity_poly.entity_id
_entity_poly.type
_entity_poly.pdbx_seq_one_letter_code
_entity_poly.pdbx_strand_id
1 'polypeptide(L)'
;KKEIYETGLRINQKIPLVKISKKARGGIDIGATVKLTKLNEETIKVILKEFRLDNSSIVLREDVTDDQLIDVIEGNKKYIPAITVLNMIDMANSKELERIKAIVKPDICISAEKRIKTEELKDLIFRKLEFIRVYCKETGKKADMGVPLIMRKGNTLGDICIKLHKDFVSKFRFARIWGKS
;
A
#
# COMPACT_ATOMS: atom_id res chain seq x y z
N LYS A 1 -6.18 2.59 -16.11
CA LYS A 1 -6.20 3.11 -14.71
C LYS A 1 -7.61 3.45 -14.25
N LYS A 2 -8.45 4.06 -15.11
CA LYS A 2 -9.85 4.42 -14.79
C LYS A 2 -10.67 3.19 -14.40
N GLU A 3 -10.67 2.14 -15.21
CA GLU A 3 -11.38 0.88 -14.94
C GLU A 3 -10.99 0.26 -13.58
N ILE A 4 -9.69 0.27 -13.26
CA ILE A 4 -9.20 -0.23 -11.97
C ILE A 4 -9.70 0.64 -10.81
N TYR A 5 -9.78 1.96 -11.00
CA TYR A 5 -10.32 2.88 -10.01
C TYR A 5 -11.80 2.59 -9.73
N GLU A 6 -12.59 2.33 -10.77
CA GLU A 6 -14.01 1.99 -10.70
C GLU A 6 -14.27 0.67 -9.95
N THR A 7 -13.32 -0.27 -9.96
CA THR A 7 -13.41 -1.51 -9.15
C THR A 7 -13.10 -1.32 -7.66
N GLY A 8 -12.87 -0.09 -7.22
CA GLY A 8 -12.56 0.22 -5.81
C GLY A 8 -11.10 0.03 -5.42
N LEU A 9 -10.20 -0.15 -6.39
CA LEU A 9 -8.76 -0.23 -6.14
C LEU A 9 -8.10 1.15 -6.25
N ARG A 10 -7.33 1.54 -5.25
CA ARG A 10 -6.56 2.79 -5.18
C ARG A 10 -5.07 2.48 -5.35
N ILE A 11 -4.62 2.54 -6.62
CA ILE A 11 -3.25 2.17 -6.99
C ILE A 11 -2.28 3.27 -6.58
N ASN A 12 -1.24 2.90 -5.85
CA ASN A 12 -0.15 3.80 -5.43
C ASN A 12 -0.64 5.05 -4.68
N GLN A 13 -1.81 4.98 -4.06
CA GLN A 13 -2.34 6.02 -3.19
C GLN A 13 -2.16 5.62 -1.73
N LYS A 14 -2.10 6.62 -0.84
CA LYS A 14 -2.10 6.40 0.61
C LYS A 14 -3.53 6.38 1.11
N ILE A 15 -3.77 5.63 2.18
CA ILE A 15 -5.04 5.66 2.90
C ILE A 15 -5.21 7.05 3.50
N PRO A 16 -6.33 7.75 3.23
CA PRO A 16 -6.55 9.08 3.79
C PRO A 16 -6.58 9.08 5.32
N LEU A 17 -5.88 10.04 5.93
CA LEU A 17 -5.81 10.18 7.39
C LEU A 17 -7.04 10.93 7.93
N VAL A 18 -8.21 10.31 7.76
CA VAL A 18 -9.49 10.84 8.22
C VAL A 18 -10.11 9.85 9.20
N LYS A 19 -10.58 10.34 10.34
CA LYS A 19 -11.30 9.53 11.31
C LYS A 19 -12.72 10.04 11.45
N ILE A 20 -13.70 9.17 11.28
CA ILE A 20 -15.12 9.46 11.44
C ILE A 20 -15.66 8.63 12.62
N SER A 21 -16.40 9.27 13.50
CA SER A 21 -17.05 8.60 14.65
C SER A 21 -18.51 9.03 14.71
N LYS A 22 -19.44 8.07 14.76
CA LYS A 22 -20.87 8.34 14.92
C LYS A 22 -21.17 8.83 16.33
N LYS A 23 -22.10 9.76 16.44
CA LYS A 23 -22.64 10.27 17.71
C LYS A 23 -24.13 9.96 17.80
N ALA A 24 -24.65 9.89 19.03
CA ALA A 24 -26.09 9.69 19.22
C ALA A 24 -26.91 10.94 18.83
N ARG A 25 -26.37 12.14 19.09
CA ARG A 25 -26.98 13.47 18.82
C ARG A 25 -25.90 14.55 18.77
N GLY A 26 -26.27 15.75 18.37
CA GLY A 26 -25.41 16.94 18.43
C GLY A 26 -24.87 17.41 17.08
N GLY A 27 -25.38 16.82 15.97
CA GLY A 27 -24.98 17.26 14.61
C GLY A 27 -23.56 16.85 14.23
N ILE A 28 -23.02 17.52 13.22
CA ILE A 28 -21.70 17.21 12.63
C ILE A 28 -20.66 18.15 13.24
N ASP A 29 -19.64 17.59 13.89
CA ASP A 29 -18.45 18.30 14.33
C ASP A 29 -17.30 18.03 13.37
N ILE A 30 -16.64 19.08 12.92
CA ILE A 30 -15.50 19.01 12.00
C ILE A 30 -14.27 19.54 12.70
N GLY A 31 -13.23 18.69 12.82
CA GLY A 31 -11.90 19.09 13.28
C GLY A 31 -10.88 18.85 12.19
N ALA A 32 -9.97 19.77 11.98
CA ALA A 32 -8.85 19.60 11.05
C ALA A 32 -7.54 19.99 11.76
N THR A 33 -6.51 19.18 11.61
CA THR A 33 -5.16 19.46 12.12
C THR A 33 -4.29 20.16 11.07
N VAL A 34 -4.81 20.29 9.85
CA VAL A 34 -4.16 20.93 8.70
C VAL A 34 -5.12 21.93 8.05
N LYS A 35 -4.57 22.89 7.29
CA LYS A 35 -5.38 23.79 6.48
C LYS A 35 -6.01 23.01 5.33
N LEU A 36 -7.34 23.03 5.23
CA LEU A 36 -8.07 22.44 4.12
C LEU A 36 -8.07 23.39 2.94
N THR A 37 -7.62 22.91 1.77
CA THR A 37 -7.60 23.68 0.52
C THR A 37 -8.45 23.07 -0.57
N LYS A 38 -8.72 21.76 -0.47
CA LYS A 38 -9.47 20.98 -1.47
C LYS A 38 -10.95 20.84 -1.11
N LEU A 39 -11.28 20.88 0.17
CA LEU A 39 -12.64 20.79 0.69
C LEU A 39 -12.91 21.94 1.65
N ASN A 40 -14.11 22.47 1.64
CA ASN A 40 -14.62 23.37 2.68
C ASN A 40 -15.55 22.60 3.63
N GLU A 41 -15.85 23.20 4.78
CA GLU A 41 -16.70 22.58 5.81
C GLU A 41 -18.13 22.31 5.32
N GLU A 42 -18.66 23.18 4.44
CA GLU A 42 -20.01 23.01 3.89
C GLU A 42 -20.09 21.74 3.02
N THR A 43 -19.11 21.56 2.11
CA THR A 43 -19.02 20.38 1.28
C THR A 43 -18.87 19.11 2.13
N ILE A 44 -18.05 19.15 3.18
CA ILE A 44 -17.89 18.00 4.11
C ILE A 44 -19.24 17.67 4.76
N LYS A 45 -20.00 18.68 5.23
CA LYS A 45 -21.33 18.48 5.84
C LYS A 45 -22.33 17.87 4.86
N VAL A 46 -22.32 18.35 3.60
CA VAL A 46 -23.21 17.82 2.55
C VAL A 46 -22.89 16.35 2.30
N ILE A 47 -21.61 16.00 2.08
CA ILE A 47 -21.19 14.62 1.86
C ILE A 47 -21.60 13.74 3.05
N LEU A 48 -21.32 14.14 4.29
CA LEU A 48 -21.67 13.35 5.47
C LEU A 48 -23.19 13.12 5.60
N LYS A 49 -24.01 14.12 5.28
CA LYS A 49 -25.48 13.98 5.27
C LYS A 49 -25.97 13.03 4.19
N GLU A 50 -25.40 13.07 2.99
CA GLU A 50 -25.71 12.14 1.89
C GLU A 50 -25.52 10.68 2.33
N PHE A 51 -24.49 10.42 3.12
CA PHE A 51 -24.22 9.09 3.69
C PHE A 51 -24.93 8.84 5.04
N ARG A 52 -25.93 9.64 5.41
CA ARG A 52 -26.72 9.51 6.66
C ARG A 52 -25.86 9.58 7.93
N LEU A 53 -24.86 10.42 7.91
CA LEU A 53 -23.96 10.68 9.03
C LEU A 53 -24.26 12.04 9.69
N ASP A 54 -25.55 12.39 9.85
CA ASP A 54 -26.03 13.66 10.37
C ASP A 54 -25.53 13.98 11.80
N ASN A 55 -25.23 12.92 12.55
CA ASN A 55 -24.68 13.02 13.89
C ASN A 55 -23.32 12.31 13.91
N SER A 56 -22.25 13.04 13.65
CA SER A 56 -20.91 12.50 13.58
C SER A 56 -19.85 13.52 13.99
N SER A 57 -18.68 13.01 14.35
CA SER A 57 -17.45 13.80 14.50
C SER A 57 -16.44 13.32 13.47
N ILE A 58 -15.92 14.24 12.67
CA ILE A 58 -14.87 13.97 11.69
C ILE A 58 -13.61 14.71 12.06
N VAL A 59 -12.47 14.03 12.01
CA VAL A 59 -11.13 14.61 12.20
C VAL A 59 -10.29 14.36 10.96
N LEU A 60 -9.91 15.44 10.29
CA LEU A 60 -9.05 15.40 9.10
C LEU A 60 -7.61 15.76 9.52
N ARG A 61 -6.68 14.85 9.25
CA ARG A 61 -5.25 15.02 9.54
C ARG A 61 -4.41 15.28 8.30
N GLU A 62 -5.06 15.36 7.15
CA GLU A 62 -4.46 15.74 5.86
C GLU A 62 -5.51 16.44 4.99
N ASP A 63 -5.03 17.17 3.97
CA ASP A 63 -5.89 17.87 3.01
C ASP A 63 -6.40 16.90 1.95
N VAL A 64 -7.62 16.42 2.11
CA VAL A 64 -8.25 15.39 1.29
C VAL A 64 -9.19 15.97 0.24
N THR A 65 -9.40 15.23 -0.85
CA THR A 65 -10.42 15.53 -1.85
C THR A 65 -11.77 14.93 -1.44
N ASP A 66 -12.85 15.34 -2.14
CA ASP A 66 -14.18 14.77 -2.02
C ASP A 66 -14.18 13.24 -2.24
N ASP A 67 -13.56 12.76 -3.33
CA ASP A 67 -13.41 11.33 -3.61
C ASP A 67 -12.71 10.58 -2.46
N GLN A 68 -11.65 11.17 -1.89
CA GLN A 68 -10.93 10.56 -0.77
C GLN A 68 -11.78 10.51 0.51
N LEU A 69 -12.60 11.53 0.75
CA LEU A 69 -13.53 11.54 1.88
C LEU A 69 -14.61 10.47 1.69
N ILE A 70 -15.18 10.36 0.50
CA ILE A 70 -16.16 9.33 0.15
C ILE A 70 -15.56 7.93 0.31
N ASP A 71 -14.33 7.71 -0.16
CA ASP A 71 -13.63 6.44 0.00
C ASP A 71 -13.51 6.01 1.47
N VAL A 72 -13.24 6.97 2.37
CA VAL A 72 -13.17 6.69 3.83
C VAL A 72 -14.54 6.38 4.40
N ILE A 73 -15.60 7.09 3.98
CA ILE A 73 -16.97 6.86 4.45
C ILE A 73 -17.46 5.47 4.03
N GLU A 74 -17.27 5.12 2.76
CA GLU A 74 -17.67 3.81 2.23
C GLU A 74 -16.87 2.65 2.85
N GLY A 75 -15.58 2.85 3.13
CA GLY A 75 -14.71 1.86 3.76
C GLY A 75 -14.49 0.58 2.95
N ASN A 76 -14.84 0.58 1.68
CA ASN A 76 -14.79 -0.58 0.78
C ASN A 76 -13.64 -0.52 -0.24
N LYS A 77 -12.81 0.51 -0.20
CA LYS A 77 -11.69 0.68 -1.13
C LYS A 77 -10.43 -0.01 -0.62
N LYS A 78 -9.65 -0.55 -1.57
CA LYS A 78 -8.37 -1.21 -1.27
C LYS A 78 -7.22 -0.40 -1.85
N TYR A 79 -6.31 0.02 -0.99
CA TYR A 79 -5.10 0.75 -1.34
C TYR A 79 -3.96 -0.24 -1.57
N ILE A 80 -3.47 -0.32 -2.80
CA ILE A 80 -2.47 -1.31 -3.18
C ILE A 80 -1.30 -0.68 -3.94
N PRO A 81 -0.07 -1.17 -3.72
CA PRO A 81 1.05 -0.82 -4.59
C PRO A 81 0.86 -1.48 -5.95
N ALA A 82 1.25 -0.79 -7.02
CA ALA A 82 1.23 -1.32 -8.37
C ALA A 82 2.48 -0.89 -9.16
N ILE A 83 2.83 -1.68 -10.15
CA ILE A 83 3.92 -1.44 -11.09
C ILE A 83 3.35 -1.49 -12.49
N THR A 84 3.70 -0.51 -13.30
CA THR A 84 3.36 -0.47 -14.72
C THR A 84 4.52 -1.06 -15.52
N VAL A 85 4.30 -2.19 -16.15
CA VAL A 85 5.31 -2.90 -16.94
C VAL A 85 4.99 -2.78 -18.43
N LEU A 86 5.94 -2.33 -19.22
CA LEU A 86 5.86 -2.39 -20.68
C LEU A 86 6.60 -3.65 -21.15
N ASN A 87 5.86 -4.62 -21.66
CA ASN A 87 6.42 -5.86 -22.17
C ASN A 87 6.61 -5.80 -23.70
N MET A 88 7.30 -6.79 -24.26
CA MET A 88 7.56 -6.95 -25.71
C MET A 88 8.41 -5.83 -26.31
N ILE A 89 9.38 -5.29 -25.57
CA ILE A 89 10.24 -4.20 -26.08
C ILE A 89 11.13 -4.63 -27.24
N ASP A 90 11.30 -5.92 -27.43
CA ASP A 90 12.07 -6.53 -28.52
C ASP A 90 11.33 -6.50 -29.87
N MET A 91 10.01 -6.29 -29.85
CA MET A 91 9.18 -6.19 -31.07
C MET A 91 9.02 -4.74 -31.57
N ALA A 92 9.29 -3.75 -30.72
CA ALA A 92 9.14 -2.35 -31.05
C ALA A 92 10.45 -1.74 -31.54
N ASN A 93 10.39 -0.87 -32.55
CA ASN A 93 11.54 -0.07 -32.93
C ASN A 93 11.82 1.05 -31.90
N SER A 94 13.02 1.60 -31.89
CA SER A 94 13.47 2.58 -30.90
C SER A 94 12.60 3.84 -30.85
N LYS A 95 12.10 4.34 -31.98
CA LYS A 95 11.25 5.54 -32.05
C LYS A 95 9.85 5.27 -31.43
N GLU A 96 9.29 4.13 -31.76
CA GLU A 96 8.00 3.68 -31.26
C GLU A 96 8.06 3.42 -29.75
N LEU A 97 9.12 2.77 -29.29
CA LEU A 97 9.36 2.51 -27.87
C LEU A 97 9.43 3.82 -27.06
N GLU A 98 10.15 4.83 -27.53
CA GLU A 98 10.22 6.13 -26.85
C GLU A 98 8.86 6.85 -26.84
N ARG A 99 8.09 6.77 -27.93
CA ARG A 99 6.74 7.32 -27.99
C ARG A 99 5.82 6.66 -26.95
N ILE A 100 5.85 5.34 -26.87
CA ILE A 100 5.02 4.58 -25.91
C ILE A 100 5.45 4.90 -24.48
N LYS A 101 6.74 4.95 -24.18
CA LYS A 101 7.27 5.33 -22.86
C LYS A 101 6.80 6.71 -22.42
N ALA A 102 6.78 7.69 -23.34
CA ALA A 102 6.32 9.04 -23.04
C ALA A 102 4.84 9.09 -22.64
N ILE A 103 4.00 8.26 -23.27
CA ILE A 103 2.55 8.19 -23.00
C ILE A 103 2.25 7.36 -21.76
N VAL A 104 2.80 6.15 -21.67
CA VAL A 104 2.47 5.16 -20.63
C VAL A 104 3.21 5.44 -19.34
N LYS A 105 4.42 5.99 -19.41
CA LYS A 105 5.36 6.20 -18.28
C LYS A 105 5.49 4.93 -17.45
N PRO A 106 5.99 3.83 -18.03
CA PRO A 106 6.15 2.57 -17.32
C PRO A 106 7.24 2.67 -16.26
N ASP A 107 7.09 1.93 -15.17
CA ASP A 107 8.12 1.80 -14.13
C ASP A 107 9.30 0.96 -14.64
N ILE A 108 9.03 0.00 -15.54
CA ILE A 108 10.05 -0.84 -16.19
C ILE A 108 9.57 -1.30 -17.57
N CYS A 109 10.55 -1.46 -18.47
CA CYS A 109 10.33 -2.00 -19.81
C CYS A 109 11.11 -3.32 -19.94
N ILE A 110 10.43 -4.40 -20.34
CA ILE A 110 10.98 -5.76 -20.38
C ILE A 110 10.69 -6.47 -21.70
N SER A 111 11.42 -7.54 -21.98
CA SER A 111 10.96 -8.62 -22.85
C SER A 111 10.96 -9.91 -22.05
N ALA A 112 9.78 -10.43 -21.77
CA ALA A 112 9.63 -11.68 -21.04
C ALA A 112 10.16 -12.85 -21.87
N GLU A 113 9.92 -12.85 -23.17
CA GLU A 113 10.37 -13.91 -24.09
C GLU A 113 11.91 -13.98 -24.17
N LYS A 114 12.56 -12.81 -24.37
CA LYS A 114 14.03 -12.73 -24.43
C LYS A 114 14.69 -12.56 -23.06
N ARG A 115 13.93 -12.62 -21.98
CA ARG A 115 14.40 -12.46 -20.59
C ARG A 115 15.17 -11.16 -20.36
N ILE A 116 14.84 -10.10 -21.12
CA ILE A 116 15.46 -8.79 -20.95
C ILE A 116 14.84 -8.09 -19.74
N LYS A 117 15.67 -7.71 -18.77
CA LYS A 117 15.28 -7.02 -17.52
C LYS A 117 14.26 -7.75 -16.63
N THR A 118 14.15 -9.06 -16.74
CA THR A 118 13.25 -9.87 -15.93
C THR A 118 13.71 -9.95 -14.48
N GLU A 119 15.03 -9.98 -14.21
CA GLU A 119 15.55 -9.96 -12.84
C GLU A 119 15.37 -8.58 -12.20
N GLU A 120 15.59 -7.50 -12.96
CA GLU A 120 15.31 -6.13 -12.51
C GLU A 120 13.81 -5.98 -12.13
N LEU A 121 12.89 -6.61 -12.88
CA LEU A 121 11.47 -6.62 -12.54
C LEU A 121 11.20 -7.34 -11.21
N LYS A 122 11.85 -8.48 -10.95
CA LYS A 122 11.72 -9.19 -9.67
C LYS A 122 12.18 -8.32 -8.50
N ASP A 123 13.31 -7.65 -8.65
CA ASP A 123 13.82 -6.74 -7.63
C ASP A 123 12.92 -5.53 -7.43
N LEU A 124 12.33 -5.00 -8.51
CA LEU A 124 11.37 -3.91 -8.43
C LEU A 124 10.10 -4.34 -7.68
N ILE A 125 9.56 -5.51 -7.97
CA ILE A 125 8.43 -6.09 -7.26
C ILE A 125 8.75 -6.26 -5.77
N PHE A 126 9.90 -6.84 -5.46
CA PHE A 126 10.34 -7.08 -4.09
C PHE A 126 10.41 -5.77 -3.29
N ARG A 127 11.01 -4.73 -3.86
CA ARG A 127 11.09 -3.39 -3.26
C ARG A 127 9.72 -2.72 -3.13
N LYS A 128 8.87 -2.81 -4.16
CA LYS A 128 7.55 -2.16 -4.17
C LYS A 128 6.59 -2.76 -3.15
N LEU A 129 6.73 -4.06 -2.88
CA LEU A 129 5.96 -4.77 -1.86
C LEU A 129 6.58 -4.62 -0.45
N GLU A 130 7.69 -3.89 -0.35
CA GLU A 130 8.44 -3.69 0.90
C GLU A 130 8.77 -5.02 1.59
N PHE A 131 9.18 -6.01 0.79
CA PHE A 131 9.61 -7.28 1.32
C PHE A 131 11.02 -7.19 1.93
N ILE A 132 11.20 -7.92 3.02
CA ILE A 132 12.49 -8.14 3.68
C ILE A 132 12.82 -9.62 3.72
N ARG A 133 14.11 -9.94 3.67
CA ARG A 133 14.62 -11.29 3.85
C ARG A 133 15.07 -11.50 5.28
N VAL A 134 14.48 -12.45 5.97
CA VAL A 134 14.85 -12.84 7.34
C VAL A 134 15.53 -14.18 7.27
N TYR A 135 16.78 -14.24 7.70
CA TYR A 135 17.55 -15.47 7.75
C TYR A 135 17.49 -16.04 9.16
N CYS A 136 16.94 -17.24 9.29
CA CYS A 136 16.85 -17.89 10.58
C CYS A 136 18.18 -18.58 10.93
N LYS A 137 18.48 -18.62 12.25
CA LYS A 137 19.70 -19.22 12.77
C LYS A 137 19.36 -20.05 14.00
N GLU A 138 19.79 -21.31 13.99
CA GLU A 138 19.80 -22.12 15.19
C GLU A 138 20.91 -21.71 16.15
N THR A 139 20.70 -21.93 17.45
CA THR A 139 21.75 -21.69 18.47
C THR A 139 22.99 -22.50 18.17
N GLY A 140 24.14 -21.82 18.16
CA GLY A 140 25.43 -22.47 17.87
C GLY A 140 25.77 -22.72 16.39
N LYS A 141 24.83 -22.52 15.46
CA LYS A 141 25.07 -22.69 14.03
C LYS A 141 25.18 -21.34 13.30
N LYS A 142 25.68 -21.36 12.06
CA LYS A 142 25.62 -20.20 11.15
C LYS A 142 24.19 -20.04 10.62
N ALA A 143 23.84 -18.79 10.26
CA ALA A 143 22.55 -18.54 9.61
C ALA A 143 22.48 -19.26 8.25
N ASP A 144 21.33 -19.84 7.93
CA ASP A 144 21.08 -20.40 6.60
C ASP A 144 20.79 -19.24 5.63
N MET A 145 21.78 -18.93 4.81
CA MET A 145 21.68 -17.86 3.81
C MET A 145 21.04 -18.33 2.50
N GLY A 146 20.80 -19.64 2.34
CA GLY A 146 20.21 -20.22 1.13
C GLY A 146 18.69 -20.10 1.09
N VAL A 147 18.03 -20.13 2.25
CA VAL A 147 16.57 -20.14 2.36
C VAL A 147 16.06 -19.00 3.24
N PRO A 148 15.92 -17.78 2.68
CA PRO A 148 15.37 -16.66 3.43
C PRO A 148 13.87 -16.80 3.64
N LEU A 149 13.39 -16.47 4.83
CA LEU A 149 11.98 -16.25 5.10
C LEU A 149 11.62 -14.86 4.57
N ILE A 150 10.72 -14.79 3.59
CA ILE A 150 10.24 -13.52 3.03
C ILE A 150 9.13 -12.97 3.91
N MET A 151 9.33 -11.77 4.43
CA MET A 151 8.38 -11.05 5.27
C MET A 151 8.10 -9.67 4.67
N ARG A 152 7.06 -8.99 5.12
CA ARG A 152 6.85 -7.56 4.81
C ARG A 152 7.52 -6.69 5.86
N LYS A 153 8.01 -5.53 5.45
CA LYS A 153 8.48 -4.49 6.37
C LYS A 153 7.33 -4.15 7.34
N GLY A 154 7.66 -4.03 8.62
CA GLY A 154 6.66 -3.79 9.67
C GLY A 154 6.05 -5.05 10.29
N ASN A 155 6.32 -6.25 9.75
CA ASN A 155 5.95 -7.48 10.43
C ASN A 155 6.67 -7.59 11.79
N THR A 156 5.96 -8.14 12.77
CA THR A 156 6.46 -8.38 14.12
C THR A 156 7.18 -9.71 14.25
N LEU A 157 7.90 -9.92 15.37
CA LEU A 157 8.45 -11.22 15.71
C LEU A 157 7.37 -12.31 15.84
N GLY A 158 6.17 -11.92 16.33
CA GLY A 158 5.02 -12.82 16.38
C GLY A 158 4.64 -13.34 15.00
N ASP A 159 4.62 -12.48 13.98
CA ASP A 159 4.32 -12.86 12.60
C ASP A 159 5.37 -13.83 12.05
N ILE A 160 6.64 -13.63 12.40
CA ILE A 160 7.72 -14.58 12.03
C ILE A 160 7.49 -15.93 12.69
N CYS A 161 7.16 -15.95 13.98
CA CYS A 161 6.87 -17.19 14.70
C CYS A 161 5.69 -17.95 14.08
N ILE A 162 4.59 -17.27 13.77
CA ILE A 162 3.41 -17.87 13.11
C ILE A 162 3.79 -18.47 11.76
N LYS A 163 4.63 -17.77 10.99
CA LYS A 163 5.04 -18.21 9.64
C LYS A 163 6.00 -19.39 9.68
N LEU A 164 6.81 -19.52 10.72
CA LEU A 164 7.68 -20.65 10.93
C LEU A 164 6.90 -21.90 11.38
N HIS A 165 6.13 -21.79 12.45
CA HIS A 165 5.24 -22.82 12.95
C HIS A 165 4.31 -22.25 14.04
N LYS A 166 3.06 -22.71 14.07
CA LYS A 166 2.05 -22.21 15.04
C LYS A 166 2.49 -22.35 16.50
N ASP A 167 3.17 -23.44 16.84
CA ASP A 167 3.64 -23.72 18.19
C ASP A 167 4.75 -22.78 18.67
N PHE A 168 5.46 -22.11 17.76
CA PHE A 168 6.48 -21.14 18.16
C PHE A 168 5.90 -19.97 18.94
N VAL A 169 4.65 -19.57 18.67
CA VAL A 169 4.02 -18.45 19.37
C VAL A 169 3.84 -18.76 20.84
N SER A 170 3.34 -19.95 21.18
CA SER A 170 3.09 -20.36 22.59
C SER A 170 4.36 -20.68 23.36
N LYS A 171 5.42 -21.13 22.67
CA LYS A 171 6.72 -21.51 23.27
C LYS A 171 7.77 -20.43 23.18
N PHE A 172 7.43 -19.25 22.61
CA PHE A 172 8.37 -18.16 22.40
C PHE A 172 8.83 -17.57 23.75
N ARG A 173 10.13 -17.51 23.96
CA ARG A 173 10.72 -16.89 25.15
C ARG A 173 11.47 -15.61 24.81
N PHE A 174 12.38 -15.67 23.84
CA PHE A 174 13.14 -14.52 23.38
C PHE A 174 13.73 -14.77 21.98
N ALA A 175 14.06 -13.71 21.27
CA ALA A 175 14.84 -13.76 20.05
C ALA A 175 15.99 -12.76 20.11
N ARG A 176 17.08 -13.09 19.45
CA ARG A 176 18.18 -12.16 19.18
C ARG A 176 18.13 -11.80 17.69
N ILE A 177 18.20 -10.52 17.39
CA ILE A 177 18.10 -10.00 16.03
C ILE A 177 19.40 -9.28 15.70
N TRP A 178 19.91 -9.52 14.50
CA TRP A 178 21.06 -8.83 13.93
C TRP A 178 20.66 -8.26 12.59
N GLY A 179 21.15 -7.08 12.26
CA GLY A 179 20.90 -6.41 10.97
C GLY A 179 20.86 -4.90 11.11
N LYS A 180 20.63 -4.24 9.98
CA LYS A 180 20.34 -2.80 9.96
C LYS A 180 18.83 -2.64 10.13
N SER A 181 18.41 -1.78 11.05
CA SER A 181 17.03 -1.31 11.20
C SER A 181 16.68 -0.32 10.11
#